data_8eea4ad83223d2fe16eef94926a2812e
#
_entry.id   8eea4ad83223d2fe16eef94926a2812e
#
_cell.length_a   1.000
_cell.length_b   1.000
_cell.length_c   1.000
_cell.angle_alpha   90.00
_cell.angle_beta   90.00
_cell.angle_gamma   90.00
#
_symmetry.space_group_name_H-M   'P 1'
#
loop_
_entity.id
_entity.type
_entity.pdbx_description
1 polymer ?
#
loop_
_entity_poly.entity_id
_entity_poly.type
_entity_poly.pdbx_seq_one_letter_code
_entity_poly.pdbx_strand_id
1 'polypeptide(L)'
;MSAGVTPLVQARDLEKRYVDGPAVVEVLRGLDLDIVAGERVAVIGESGVGKSTLLHLLGCLDAPTGGRLLIDGVDVFSRSEAEIAAFRNQTVGFVFQFHHLMGDFTALENVMLPALIARESPREARARAAALLERVGLKDRIDHRPGELSGGEQQRVAVARGVMCRPRLLLADEPTGNLDPETGERVHELLLELNTECGATLVVATHNDRLASAMERTLRLVGGRIDPVAGGVTPRRESLGGGVG
;
A
#
# COMPACT_ATOMS: atom_id res chain seq x y z
N MET A 1 5.20 0.34 -32.96
CA MET A 1 5.43 1.29 -31.85
C MET A 1 4.40 0.92 -30.81
N SER A 2 4.81 0.19 -29.77
CA SER A 2 3.95 -0.20 -28.65
C SER A 2 3.51 1.09 -27.95
N ALA A 3 2.21 1.32 -27.82
CA ALA A 3 1.68 2.43 -27.04
C ALA A 3 2.22 2.26 -25.62
N GLY A 4 3.13 3.14 -25.20
CA GLY A 4 3.79 3.06 -23.91
C GLY A 4 2.75 3.24 -22.81
N VAL A 5 2.53 2.20 -22.03
CA VAL A 5 1.70 2.27 -20.82
C VAL A 5 2.41 3.24 -19.86
N THR A 6 1.77 4.38 -19.58
CA THR A 6 2.32 5.36 -18.63
C THR A 6 2.27 4.75 -17.23
N PRO A 7 3.41 4.62 -16.52
CA PRO A 7 3.44 4.10 -15.18
C PRO A 7 2.62 4.96 -14.21
N LEU A 8 1.95 4.33 -13.24
CA LEU A 8 1.30 5.04 -12.13
C LEU A 8 2.32 5.66 -11.19
N VAL A 9 3.39 4.92 -10.89
CA VAL A 9 4.50 5.38 -10.05
C VAL A 9 5.77 5.43 -10.89
N GLN A 10 6.48 6.54 -10.83
CA GLN A 10 7.79 6.74 -11.45
C GLN A 10 8.74 7.36 -10.42
N ALA A 11 9.72 6.60 -9.96
CA ALA A 11 10.82 7.10 -9.16
C ALA A 11 12.08 7.18 -10.02
N ARG A 12 12.83 8.28 -9.88
CA ARG A 12 14.09 8.49 -10.60
C ARG A 12 15.12 9.02 -9.64
N ASP A 13 16.24 8.31 -9.55
CA ASP A 13 17.38 8.63 -8.68
C ASP A 13 16.94 8.91 -7.23
N LEU A 14 15.94 8.13 -6.74
CA LEU A 14 15.28 8.40 -5.45
C LEU A 14 16.25 8.11 -4.31
N GLU A 15 16.49 9.11 -3.48
CA GLU A 15 17.40 9.02 -2.33
C GLU A 15 16.67 9.29 -1.03
N LYS A 16 17.07 8.59 0.03
CA LYS A 16 16.65 8.90 1.39
C LYS A 16 17.81 8.73 2.37
N ARG A 17 18.09 9.80 3.09
CA ARG A 17 19.06 9.86 4.17
C ARG A 17 18.39 10.35 5.44
N TYR A 18 18.74 9.75 6.56
CA TYR A 18 18.36 10.23 7.89
C TYR A 18 19.59 10.78 8.58
N VAL A 19 19.43 11.90 9.24
CA VAL A 19 20.50 12.55 10.01
C VAL A 19 20.17 12.42 11.49
N ASP A 20 21.03 11.74 12.24
CA ASP A 20 20.92 11.61 13.70
C ASP A 20 22.23 12.11 14.33
N GLY A 21 22.21 13.36 14.77
CA GLY A 21 23.42 14.04 15.23
C GLY A 21 24.52 14.07 14.16
N PRO A 22 25.74 13.52 14.47
CA PRO A 22 26.83 13.45 13.50
C PRO A 22 26.69 12.28 12.50
N ALA A 23 25.78 11.35 12.72
CA ALA A 23 25.61 10.17 11.88
C ALA A 23 24.64 10.44 10.73
N VAL A 24 25.03 10.04 9.52
CA VAL A 24 24.16 10.05 8.33
C VAL A 24 23.94 8.61 7.90
N VAL A 25 22.69 8.19 7.91
CA VAL A 25 22.29 6.85 7.45
C VAL A 25 21.64 6.98 6.08
N GLU A 26 22.32 6.51 5.05
CA GLU A 26 21.78 6.44 3.69
C GLU A 26 20.94 5.15 3.55
N VAL A 27 19.63 5.31 3.42
CA VAL A 27 18.69 4.17 3.33
C VAL A 27 18.34 3.83 1.89
N LEU A 28 18.06 4.83 1.05
CA LEU A 28 17.88 4.66 -0.39
C LEU A 28 18.95 5.46 -1.14
N ARG A 29 19.48 4.86 -2.23
CA ARG A 29 20.71 5.33 -2.89
C ARG A 29 20.54 5.39 -4.40
N GLY A 30 19.80 6.38 -4.91
CA GLY A 30 19.58 6.52 -6.34
C GLY A 30 18.74 5.36 -6.91
N LEU A 31 17.54 5.18 -6.37
CA LEU A 31 16.62 4.11 -6.75
C LEU A 31 15.75 4.54 -7.92
N ASP A 32 15.77 3.75 -9.01
CA ASP A 32 14.85 3.89 -10.14
C ASP A 32 13.76 2.81 -10.09
N LEU A 33 12.50 3.23 -10.26
CA LEU A 33 11.35 2.32 -10.21
C LEU A 33 10.20 2.84 -11.06
N ASP A 34 9.62 1.96 -11.87
CA ASP A 34 8.35 2.16 -12.54
C ASP A 34 7.35 1.08 -12.10
N ILE A 35 6.12 1.49 -11.76
CA ILE A 35 5.01 0.58 -11.45
C ILE A 35 3.81 0.99 -12.31
N VAL A 36 3.27 0.05 -13.07
CA VAL A 36 2.10 0.29 -13.93
C VAL A 36 0.80 0.29 -13.12
N ALA A 37 -0.21 0.99 -13.62
CA ALA A 37 -1.52 1.00 -12.98
C ALA A 37 -2.13 -0.41 -12.96
N GLY A 38 -2.66 -0.81 -11.78
CA GLY A 38 -3.25 -2.12 -11.54
C GLY A 38 -2.26 -3.25 -11.28
N GLU A 39 -0.94 -2.98 -11.36
CA GLU A 39 0.10 -3.97 -11.08
C GLU A 39 0.15 -4.32 -9.58
N ARG A 40 0.46 -5.59 -9.27
CA ARG A 40 0.73 -6.06 -7.90
C ARG A 40 2.21 -6.37 -7.75
N VAL A 41 2.86 -5.66 -6.85
CA VAL A 41 4.31 -5.70 -6.66
C VAL A 41 4.66 -6.07 -5.23
N ALA A 42 5.51 -7.08 -5.05
CA ALA A 42 6.17 -7.34 -3.77
C ALA A 42 7.53 -6.62 -3.71
N VAL A 43 7.83 -6.03 -2.58
CA VAL A 43 9.16 -5.53 -2.23
C VAL A 43 9.73 -6.43 -1.14
N ILE A 44 10.76 -7.19 -1.48
CA ILE A 44 11.44 -8.11 -0.56
C ILE A 44 12.87 -7.63 -0.26
N GLY A 45 13.45 -8.12 0.82
CA GLY A 45 14.83 -7.81 1.24
C GLY A 45 15.00 -8.01 2.72
N GLU A 46 16.24 -7.92 3.19
CA GLU A 46 16.58 -8.08 4.60
C GLU A 46 15.87 -7.06 5.50
N SER A 47 15.78 -7.38 6.80
CA SER A 47 15.27 -6.42 7.79
C SER A 47 16.15 -5.17 7.82
N GLY A 48 15.53 -3.99 7.89
CA GLY A 48 16.25 -2.70 7.93
C GLY A 48 16.84 -2.22 6.59
N VAL A 49 16.66 -2.95 5.47
CA VAL A 49 17.23 -2.55 4.17
C VAL A 49 16.56 -1.32 3.53
N GLY A 50 15.40 -0.86 4.09
CA GLY A 50 14.69 0.33 3.61
C GLY A 50 13.34 0.05 2.93
N LYS A 51 12.76 -1.15 3.07
CA LYS A 51 11.44 -1.48 2.49
C LYS A 51 10.34 -0.53 2.96
N SER A 52 10.20 -0.35 4.28
CA SER A 52 9.22 0.57 4.87
C SER A 52 9.49 2.02 4.47
N THR A 53 10.78 2.42 4.41
CA THR A 53 11.16 3.75 3.92
C THR A 53 10.71 3.98 2.48
N LEU A 54 10.90 3.00 1.60
CA LEU A 54 10.41 3.09 0.22
C LEU A 54 8.89 3.26 0.21
N LEU A 55 8.14 2.44 0.96
CA LEU A 55 6.68 2.56 1.04
C LEU A 55 6.24 3.93 1.62
N HIS A 56 6.96 4.47 2.61
CA HIS A 56 6.67 5.79 3.16
C HIS A 56 6.86 6.91 2.14
N LEU A 57 7.88 6.83 1.29
CA LEU A 57 8.09 7.79 0.20
C LEU A 57 6.98 7.65 -0.85
N LEU A 58 6.68 6.42 -1.31
CA LEU A 58 5.60 6.15 -2.26
C LEU A 58 4.24 6.59 -1.72
N GLY A 59 4.06 6.49 -0.42
CA GLY A 59 2.84 6.91 0.29
C GLY A 59 2.81 8.37 0.68
N CYS A 60 3.82 9.16 0.34
CA CYS A 60 3.93 10.58 0.71
C CYS A 60 3.83 10.81 2.23
N LEU A 61 4.29 9.84 3.03
CA LEU A 61 4.38 9.95 4.50
C LEU A 61 5.72 10.56 4.93
N ASP A 62 6.72 10.43 4.07
CA ASP A 62 8.05 11.02 4.24
C ASP A 62 8.50 11.60 2.91
N ALA A 63 9.42 12.56 2.93
CA ALA A 63 9.95 13.21 1.73
C ALA A 63 11.32 12.63 1.36
N PRO A 64 11.64 12.46 0.07
CA PRO A 64 12.97 12.07 -0.37
C PRO A 64 13.99 13.17 -0.06
N THR A 65 15.25 12.78 0.10
CA THR A 65 16.36 13.74 0.24
C THR A 65 17.01 14.07 -1.09
N GLY A 66 16.69 13.32 -2.15
CA GLY A 66 17.14 13.53 -3.52
C GLY A 66 16.31 12.73 -4.49
N GLY A 67 16.48 13.04 -5.79
CA GLY A 67 15.72 12.42 -6.86
C GLY A 67 14.30 12.97 -7.02
N ARG A 68 13.46 12.21 -7.74
CA ARG A 68 12.11 12.63 -8.10
C ARG A 68 11.13 11.48 -8.00
N LEU A 69 9.91 11.77 -7.52
CA LEU A 69 8.79 10.83 -7.47
C LEU A 69 7.55 11.44 -8.13
N LEU A 70 7.08 10.77 -9.19
CA LEU A 70 5.80 11.06 -9.80
C LEU A 70 4.82 9.94 -9.47
N ILE A 71 3.61 10.33 -9.08
CA ILE A 71 2.49 9.42 -8.90
C ILE A 71 1.34 9.95 -9.74
N ASP A 72 0.81 9.12 -10.63
CA ASP A 72 -0.22 9.52 -11.60
C ASP A 72 0.18 10.75 -12.44
N GLY A 73 1.46 10.80 -12.83
CA GLY A 73 2.04 11.93 -13.58
C GLY A 73 2.27 13.21 -12.76
N VAL A 74 1.94 13.19 -11.46
CA VAL A 74 2.08 14.33 -10.54
C VAL A 74 3.43 14.24 -9.83
N ASP A 75 4.24 15.29 -9.93
CA ASP A 75 5.42 15.49 -9.09
C ASP A 75 4.96 15.89 -7.68
N VAL A 76 4.91 14.90 -6.78
CA VAL A 76 4.24 15.07 -5.50
C VAL A 76 4.99 16.05 -4.61
N PHE A 77 6.33 15.94 -4.56
CA PHE A 77 7.15 16.72 -3.63
C PHE A 77 7.49 18.14 -4.13
N SER A 78 7.00 18.51 -5.32
CA SER A 78 7.00 19.91 -5.76
C SER A 78 5.84 20.75 -5.18
N ARG A 79 4.93 20.11 -4.43
CA ARG A 79 3.71 20.71 -3.89
C ARG A 79 3.89 21.15 -2.43
N SER A 80 2.97 21.98 -1.96
CA SER A 80 2.88 22.32 -0.53
C SER A 80 2.46 21.12 0.32
N GLU A 81 2.79 21.13 1.61
CA GLU A 81 2.41 20.07 2.55
C GLU A 81 0.89 19.80 2.57
N ALA A 82 0.08 20.86 2.48
CA ALA A 82 -1.38 20.72 2.46
C ALA A 82 -1.87 20.03 1.17
N GLU A 83 -1.27 20.34 0.02
CA GLU A 83 -1.58 19.67 -1.25
C GLU A 83 -1.10 18.20 -1.26
N ILE A 84 0.08 17.93 -0.68
CA ILE A 84 0.58 16.56 -0.51
C ILE A 84 -0.38 15.75 0.38
N ALA A 85 -0.84 16.32 1.50
CA ALA A 85 -1.78 15.66 2.40
C ALA A 85 -3.12 15.35 1.71
N ALA A 86 -3.66 16.30 0.94
CA ALA A 86 -4.89 16.11 0.17
C ALA A 86 -4.71 15.04 -0.93
N PHE A 87 -3.61 15.10 -1.67
CA PHE A 87 -3.26 14.13 -2.70
C PHE A 87 -3.13 12.72 -2.10
N ARG A 88 -2.38 12.58 -0.99
CA ARG A 88 -2.22 11.31 -0.29
C ARG A 88 -3.57 10.73 0.11
N ASN A 89 -4.44 11.50 0.74
CA ASN A 89 -5.74 11.03 1.21
C ASN A 89 -6.64 10.51 0.07
N GLN A 90 -6.55 11.10 -1.12
CA GLN A 90 -7.37 10.72 -2.28
C GLN A 90 -6.75 9.59 -3.12
N THR A 91 -5.42 9.49 -3.14
CA THR A 91 -4.71 8.64 -4.11
C THR A 91 -4.13 7.39 -3.46
N VAL A 92 -3.75 7.47 -2.16
CA VAL A 92 -3.01 6.40 -1.48
C VAL A 92 -3.82 5.82 -0.34
N GLY A 93 -3.90 4.48 -0.28
CA GLY A 93 -4.35 3.73 0.89
C GLY A 93 -3.15 3.07 1.57
N PHE A 94 -3.19 2.96 2.89
CA PHE A 94 -2.13 2.36 3.68
C PHE A 94 -2.65 1.25 4.59
N VAL A 95 -1.93 0.11 4.62
CA VAL A 95 -2.10 -0.99 5.58
C VAL A 95 -0.75 -1.22 6.24
N PHE A 96 -0.66 -1.01 7.55
CA PHE A 96 0.58 -1.15 8.32
C PHE A 96 0.61 -2.47 9.10
N GLN A 97 1.80 -2.90 9.48
CA GLN A 97 2.03 -4.02 10.38
C GLN A 97 1.39 -3.78 11.76
N PHE A 98 1.59 -2.59 12.33
CA PHE A 98 0.84 -2.09 13.47
C PHE A 98 -0.37 -1.34 12.93
N HIS A 99 -1.57 -1.76 13.28
CA HIS A 99 -2.84 -1.32 12.69
C HIS A 99 -3.07 0.20 12.70
N HIS A 100 -2.42 0.92 13.64
CA HIS A 100 -2.56 2.37 13.84
C HIS A 100 -4.03 2.83 13.89
N LEU A 101 -4.88 2.04 14.54
CA LEU A 101 -6.26 2.43 14.79
C LEU A 101 -6.32 3.44 15.92
N MET A 102 -7.20 4.41 15.79
CA MET A 102 -7.49 5.38 16.85
C MET A 102 -8.26 4.67 17.96
N GLY A 103 -7.66 4.54 19.14
CA GLY A 103 -8.17 3.74 20.24
C GLY A 103 -9.51 4.22 20.80
N ASP A 104 -9.77 5.53 20.72
CA ASP A 104 -11.02 6.15 21.18
C ASP A 104 -12.17 6.02 20.17
N PHE A 105 -11.88 5.63 18.93
CA PHE A 105 -12.86 5.48 17.86
C PHE A 105 -13.26 4.01 17.69
N THR A 106 -14.52 3.79 17.35
CA THR A 106 -15.04 2.48 16.97
C THR A 106 -14.40 1.98 15.67
N ALA A 107 -14.60 0.70 15.33
CA ALA A 107 -14.20 0.15 14.03
C ALA A 107 -14.81 0.95 12.88
N LEU A 108 -16.08 1.28 12.99
CA LEU A 108 -16.79 2.09 11.99
C LEU A 108 -16.16 3.47 11.81
N GLU A 109 -15.92 4.18 12.90
CA GLU A 109 -15.33 5.51 12.88
C GLU A 109 -13.91 5.49 12.32
N ASN A 110 -13.09 4.48 12.70
CA ASN A 110 -11.75 4.30 12.12
C ASN A 110 -11.80 4.14 10.59
N VAL A 111 -12.73 3.36 10.05
CA VAL A 111 -12.89 3.19 8.59
C VAL A 111 -13.42 4.45 7.94
N MET A 112 -14.27 5.23 8.60
CA MET A 112 -14.82 6.49 8.08
C MET A 112 -13.77 7.60 7.94
N LEU A 113 -12.72 7.61 8.78
CA LEU A 113 -11.76 8.72 8.89
C LEU A 113 -11.25 9.26 7.54
N PRO A 114 -10.76 8.43 6.58
CA PRO A 114 -10.25 8.95 5.32
C PRO A 114 -11.30 9.74 4.52
N ALA A 115 -12.54 9.28 4.49
CA ALA A 115 -13.62 9.97 3.80
C ALA A 115 -14.04 11.27 4.49
N LEU A 116 -14.04 11.29 5.83
CA LEU A 116 -14.32 12.52 6.58
C LEU A 116 -13.22 13.58 6.38
N ILE A 117 -11.95 13.15 6.32
CA ILE A 117 -10.81 14.02 5.98
C ILE A 117 -10.97 14.58 4.56
N ALA A 118 -11.47 13.76 3.61
CA ALA A 118 -11.83 14.20 2.26
C ALA A 118 -13.06 15.12 2.20
N ARG A 119 -13.67 15.45 3.35
CA ARG A 119 -14.89 16.25 3.48
C ARG A 119 -16.12 15.64 2.81
N GLU A 120 -16.16 14.33 2.71
CA GLU A 120 -17.37 13.63 2.27
C GLU A 120 -18.49 13.73 3.32
N SER A 121 -19.72 13.54 2.88
CA SER A 121 -20.89 13.52 3.75
C SER A 121 -20.75 12.42 4.81
N PRO A 122 -20.92 12.71 6.12
CA PRO A 122 -20.87 11.69 7.17
C PRO A 122 -21.84 10.53 6.95
N ARG A 123 -23.00 10.78 6.34
CA ARG A 123 -23.99 9.76 6.02
C ARG A 123 -23.46 8.78 4.96
N GLU A 124 -22.84 9.29 3.90
CA GLU A 124 -22.28 8.46 2.82
C GLU A 124 -21.04 7.72 3.30
N ALA A 125 -20.15 8.41 4.05
CA ALA A 125 -18.99 7.79 4.67
C ALA A 125 -19.38 6.62 5.59
N ARG A 126 -20.41 6.80 6.44
CA ARG A 126 -20.92 5.77 7.33
C ARG A 126 -21.48 4.57 6.55
N ALA A 127 -22.28 4.80 5.54
CA ALA A 127 -22.87 3.73 4.74
C ALA A 127 -21.78 2.87 4.04
N ARG A 128 -20.78 3.52 3.44
CA ARG A 128 -19.68 2.85 2.77
C ARG A 128 -18.77 2.12 3.78
N ALA A 129 -18.46 2.72 4.92
CA ALA A 129 -17.67 2.09 5.96
C ALA A 129 -18.35 0.86 6.55
N ALA A 130 -19.67 0.91 6.79
CA ALA A 130 -20.45 -0.24 7.26
C ALA A 130 -20.43 -1.38 6.24
N ALA A 131 -20.59 -1.09 4.94
CA ALA A 131 -20.51 -2.07 3.88
C ALA A 131 -19.10 -2.71 3.79
N LEU A 132 -18.02 -1.93 3.95
CA LEU A 132 -16.66 -2.43 4.00
C LEU A 132 -16.43 -3.34 5.21
N LEU A 133 -16.93 -2.95 6.40
CA LEU A 133 -16.81 -3.78 7.60
C LEU A 133 -17.60 -5.08 7.47
N GLU A 134 -18.76 -5.07 6.86
CA GLU A 134 -19.51 -6.29 6.52
C GLU A 134 -18.70 -7.16 5.54
N ARG A 135 -18.10 -6.57 4.51
CA ARG A 135 -17.25 -7.26 3.52
C ARG A 135 -16.04 -7.95 4.15
N VAL A 136 -15.44 -7.34 5.18
CA VAL A 136 -14.33 -7.94 5.93
C VAL A 136 -14.77 -8.82 7.11
N GLY A 137 -16.06 -9.17 7.20
CA GLY A 137 -16.61 -10.07 8.22
C GLY A 137 -16.68 -9.46 9.63
N LEU A 138 -16.88 -8.14 9.73
CA LEU A 138 -16.95 -7.41 10.99
C LEU A 138 -18.27 -6.66 11.19
N LYS A 139 -19.37 -7.14 10.56
CA LYS A 139 -20.71 -6.55 10.69
C LYS A 139 -21.15 -6.37 12.14
N ASP A 140 -20.91 -7.39 12.96
CA ASP A 140 -21.33 -7.41 14.37
C ASP A 140 -20.31 -6.74 15.30
N ARG A 141 -19.24 -6.14 14.75
CA ARG A 141 -18.13 -5.48 15.45
C ARG A 141 -18.00 -3.99 15.14
N ILE A 142 -18.93 -3.42 14.41
CA ILE A 142 -18.84 -2.05 13.89
C ILE A 142 -18.70 -0.99 15.00
N ASP A 143 -19.34 -1.23 16.16
CA ASP A 143 -19.33 -0.32 17.30
C ASP A 143 -18.24 -0.66 18.35
N HIS A 144 -17.44 -1.72 18.11
CA HIS A 144 -16.34 -2.09 19.00
C HIS A 144 -15.14 -1.14 18.80
N ARG A 145 -14.45 -0.84 19.90
CA ARG A 145 -13.18 -0.11 19.89
C ARG A 145 -12.01 -1.08 19.66
N PRO A 146 -10.85 -0.60 19.20
CA PRO A 146 -9.69 -1.44 18.95
C PRO A 146 -9.31 -2.37 20.11
N GLY A 147 -9.38 -1.90 21.35
CA GLY A 147 -9.10 -2.73 22.54
C GLY A 147 -10.07 -3.90 22.78
N GLU A 148 -11.21 -3.91 22.09
CA GLU A 148 -12.24 -4.97 22.18
C GLU A 148 -12.15 -5.94 21.00
N LEU A 149 -11.22 -5.71 20.07
CA LEU A 149 -11.00 -6.49 18.86
C LEU A 149 -9.73 -7.33 18.98
N SER A 150 -9.76 -8.55 18.47
CA SER A 150 -8.55 -9.36 18.28
C SER A 150 -7.59 -8.70 17.27
N GLY A 151 -6.31 -9.10 17.28
CA GLY A 151 -5.32 -8.55 16.34
C GLY A 151 -5.73 -8.74 14.88
N GLY A 152 -6.28 -9.90 14.51
CA GLY A 152 -6.79 -10.15 13.16
C GLY A 152 -8.03 -9.30 12.81
N GLU A 153 -8.92 -9.04 13.77
CA GLU A 153 -10.05 -8.12 13.57
C GLU A 153 -9.57 -6.68 13.38
N GLN A 154 -8.61 -6.22 14.20
CA GLN A 154 -7.99 -4.91 14.05
C GLN A 154 -7.34 -4.75 12.66
N GLN A 155 -6.65 -5.80 12.17
CA GLN A 155 -6.03 -5.76 10.85
C GLN A 155 -7.08 -5.69 9.73
N ARG A 156 -8.19 -6.42 9.85
CA ARG A 156 -9.30 -6.32 8.89
C ARG A 156 -9.92 -4.92 8.89
N VAL A 157 -10.04 -4.26 10.05
CA VAL A 157 -10.44 -2.83 10.12
C VAL A 157 -9.43 -1.94 9.41
N ALA A 158 -8.11 -2.17 9.61
CA ALA A 158 -7.06 -1.39 8.95
C ALA A 158 -7.07 -1.58 7.43
N VAL A 159 -7.32 -2.81 6.93
CA VAL A 159 -7.49 -3.08 5.50
C VAL A 159 -8.71 -2.35 4.94
N ALA A 160 -9.87 -2.44 5.62
CA ALA A 160 -11.09 -1.71 5.22
C ALA A 160 -10.86 -0.20 5.17
N ARG A 161 -10.17 0.37 6.16
CA ARG A 161 -9.78 1.79 6.18
C ARG A 161 -8.88 2.14 5.00
N GLY A 162 -7.92 1.28 4.67
CA GLY A 162 -6.97 1.50 3.56
C GLY A 162 -7.65 1.62 2.20
N VAL A 163 -8.79 0.94 1.99
CA VAL A 163 -9.54 0.98 0.72
C VAL A 163 -10.74 1.93 0.73
N MET A 164 -11.01 2.62 1.85
CA MET A 164 -12.20 3.45 2.05
C MET A 164 -12.40 4.51 0.96
N CYS A 165 -11.33 5.18 0.55
CA CYS A 165 -11.37 6.22 -0.50
C CYS A 165 -11.13 5.68 -1.92
N ARG A 166 -11.15 4.35 -2.12
CA ARG A 166 -10.85 3.70 -3.41
C ARG A 166 -9.53 4.21 -4.01
N PRO A 167 -8.41 4.00 -3.31
CA PRO A 167 -7.12 4.55 -3.70
C PRO A 167 -6.67 4.01 -5.05
N ARG A 168 -5.88 4.78 -5.79
CA ARG A 168 -5.18 4.29 -6.98
C ARG A 168 -3.94 3.45 -6.65
N LEU A 169 -3.33 3.73 -5.49
CA LEU A 169 -2.16 3.04 -4.96
C LEU A 169 -2.47 2.55 -3.54
N LEU A 170 -2.44 1.24 -3.34
CA LEU A 170 -2.56 0.60 -2.03
C LEU A 170 -1.18 0.10 -1.59
N LEU A 171 -0.72 0.56 -0.44
CA LEU A 171 0.57 0.22 0.13
C LEU A 171 0.36 -0.63 1.38
N ALA A 172 1.05 -1.77 1.47
CA ALA A 172 0.97 -2.64 2.64
C ALA A 172 2.38 -2.93 3.16
N ASP A 173 2.67 -2.52 4.37
CA ASP A 173 3.96 -2.75 5.03
C ASP A 173 3.82 -3.86 6.07
N GLU A 174 4.35 -5.05 5.74
CA GLU A 174 4.27 -6.28 6.56
C GLU A 174 2.85 -6.52 7.12
N PRO A 175 1.81 -6.57 6.28
CA PRO A 175 0.42 -6.43 6.72
C PRO A 175 -0.07 -7.53 7.67
N THR A 176 0.73 -8.59 7.89
CA THR A 176 0.39 -9.72 8.76
C THR A 176 1.54 -10.11 9.70
N GLY A 177 2.57 -9.29 9.79
CA GLY A 177 3.79 -9.61 10.56
C GLY A 177 3.57 -9.85 12.06
N ASN A 178 2.43 -9.41 12.62
CA ASN A 178 2.07 -9.56 14.03
C ASN A 178 0.95 -10.59 14.26
N LEU A 179 0.56 -11.36 13.24
CA LEU A 179 -0.53 -12.32 13.31
C LEU A 179 0.00 -13.76 13.28
N ASP A 180 -0.78 -14.67 13.82
CA ASP A 180 -0.52 -16.10 13.63
C ASP A 180 -0.69 -16.47 12.15
N PRO A 181 -0.06 -17.57 11.69
CA PRO A 181 -0.05 -17.92 10.26
C PRO A 181 -1.44 -18.09 9.63
N GLU A 182 -2.40 -18.68 10.35
CA GLU A 182 -3.75 -18.94 9.82
C GLU A 182 -4.54 -17.63 9.66
N THR A 183 -4.50 -16.76 10.68
CA THR A 183 -5.13 -15.45 10.62
C THR A 183 -4.45 -14.56 9.57
N GLY A 184 -3.12 -14.64 9.46
CA GLY A 184 -2.35 -13.93 8.45
C GLY A 184 -2.77 -14.28 7.03
N GLU A 185 -2.94 -15.57 6.72
CA GLU A 185 -3.37 -16.04 5.40
C GLU A 185 -4.74 -15.46 5.01
N ARG A 186 -5.72 -15.51 5.93
CA ARG A 186 -7.05 -14.93 5.69
C ARG A 186 -7.01 -13.43 5.43
N VAL A 187 -6.11 -12.69 6.10
CA VAL A 187 -5.92 -11.26 5.85
C VAL A 187 -5.24 -11.01 4.51
N HIS A 188 -4.30 -11.88 4.08
CA HIS A 188 -3.69 -11.79 2.76
C HIS A 188 -4.74 -11.98 1.65
N GLU A 189 -5.55 -13.03 1.74
CA GLU A 189 -6.64 -13.29 0.79
C GLU A 189 -7.59 -12.08 0.69
N LEU A 190 -8.03 -11.58 1.84
CA LEU A 190 -8.91 -10.42 1.93
C LEU A 190 -8.29 -9.16 1.31
N LEU A 191 -7.01 -8.90 1.55
CA LEU A 191 -6.28 -7.78 0.96
C LEU A 191 -6.27 -7.87 -0.56
N LEU A 192 -6.01 -9.06 -1.12
CA LEU A 192 -5.98 -9.31 -2.56
C LEU A 192 -7.36 -9.20 -3.20
N GLU A 193 -8.39 -9.70 -2.53
CA GLU A 193 -9.79 -9.58 -2.98
C GLU A 193 -10.20 -8.10 -3.07
N LEU A 194 -10.01 -7.35 -1.98
CA LEU A 194 -10.36 -5.92 -1.94
C LEU A 194 -9.53 -5.10 -2.93
N ASN A 195 -8.23 -5.44 -3.11
CA ASN A 195 -7.40 -4.83 -4.13
C ASN A 195 -7.99 -5.04 -5.53
N THR A 196 -8.43 -6.27 -5.84
CA THR A 196 -9.07 -6.59 -7.12
C THR A 196 -10.37 -5.81 -7.33
N GLU A 197 -11.21 -5.76 -6.29
CA GLU A 197 -12.49 -5.03 -6.31
C GLU A 197 -12.31 -3.52 -6.53
N CYS A 198 -11.26 -2.94 -5.93
CA CYS A 198 -10.94 -1.52 -6.08
C CYS A 198 -10.20 -1.19 -7.38
N GLY A 199 -9.56 -2.18 -8.02
CA GLY A 199 -8.69 -1.96 -9.18
C GLY A 199 -7.44 -1.16 -8.88
N ALA A 200 -7.01 -1.13 -7.61
CA ALA A 200 -5.84 -0.37 -7.17
C ALA A 200 -4.53 -1.08 -7.57
N THR A 201 -3.48 -0.30 -7.80
CA THR A 201 -2.10 -0.80 -7.83
C THR A 201 -1.70 -1.17 -6.41
N LEU A 202 -1.14 -2.37 -6.22
CA LEU A 202 -0.75 -2.85 -4.89
C LEU A 202 0.77 -2.97 -4.78
N VAL A 203 1.34 -2.37 -3.75
CA VAL A 203 2.75 -2.57 -3.39
C VAL A 203 2.83 -3.09 -1.97
N VAL A 204 3.41 -4.28 -1.80
CA VAL A 204 3.53 -4.93 -0.49
C VAL A 204 5.00 -5.09 -0.13
N ALA A 205 5.45 -4.51 0.97
CA ALA A 205 6.70 -4.88 1.58
C ALA A 205 6.46 -6.10 2.48
N THR A 206 7.18 -7.18 2.26
CA THR A 206 6.98 -8.41 3.02
C THR A 206 8.22 -9.32 3.03
N HIS A 207 8.34 -10.11 4.08
CA HIS A 207 9.24 -11.26 4.17
C HIS A 207 8.49 -12.59 4.04
N ASN A 208 7.16 -12.55 3.83
CA ASN A 208 6.34 -13.73 3.65
C ASN A 208 6.38 -14.17 2.17
N ASP A 209 7.00 -15.32 1.90
CA ASP A 209 7.18 -15.85 0.55
C ASP A 209 5.86 -16.16 -0.16
N ARG A 210 4.81 -16.58 0.57
CA ARG A 210 3.49 -16.84 -0.02
C ARG A 210 2.87 -15.56 -0.55
N LEU A 211 2.86 -14.49 0.28
CA LEU A 211 2.34 -13.20 -0.15
C LEU A 211 3.15 -12.64 -1.32
N ALA A 212 4.48 -12.74 -1.26
CA ALA A 212 5.34 -12.31 -2.36
C ALA A 212 5.06 -13.07 -3.67
N SER A 213 4.83 -14.40 -3.57
CA SER A 213 4.52 -15.25 -4.73
C SER A 213 3.14 -14.98 -5.34
N ALA A 214 2.23 -14.41 -4.59
CA ALA A 214 0.90 -14.00 -5.09
C ALA A 214 0.92 -12.67 -5.87
N MET A 215 2.06 -11.98 -5.91
CA MET A 215 2.24 -10.74 -6.66
C MET A 215 2.68 -11.03 -8.11
N GLU A 216 2.38 -10.10 -9.01
CA GLU A 216 2.74 -10.20 -10.43
C GLU A 216 4.24 -9.97 -10.66
N ARG A 217 4.88 -9.16 -9.79
CA ARG A 217 6.30 -8.84 -9.84
C ARG A 217 6.89 -8.74 -8.44
N THR A 218 8.12 -9.21 -8.30
CA THR A 218 8.89 -9.09 -7.07
C THR A 218 10.11 -8.21 -7.31
N LEU A 219 10.29 -7.21 -6.46
CA LEU A 219 11.43 -6.32 -6.42
C LEU A 219 12.28 -6.68 -5.20
N ARG A 220 13.56 -6.93 -5.41
CA ARG A 220 14.49 -7.16 -4.30
C ARG A 220 15.23 -5.86 -3.97
N LEU A 221 15.08 -5.38 -2.75
CA LEU A 221 15.83 -4.23 -2.25
C LEU A 221 17.11 -4.72 -1.57
N VAL A 222 18.27 -4.25 -2.06
CA VAL A 222 19.60 -4.60 -1.56
C VAL A 222 20.44 -3.33 -1.46
N GLY A 223 21.01 -3.05 -0.28
CA GLY A 223 21.88 -1.88 -0.07
C GLY A 223 21.25 -0.54 -0.49
N GLY A 224 19.93 -0.40 -0.37
CA GLY A 224 19.19 0.82 -0.74
C GLY A 224 18.89 0.98 -2.22
N ARG A 225 19.05 -0.08 -3.03
CA ARG A 225 18.78 -0.11 -4.47
C ARG A 225 17.90 -1.31 -4.84
N ILE A 226 17.18 -1.21 -5.96
CA ILE A 226 16.49 -2.36 -6.54
C ILE A 226 17.54 -3.22 -7.27
N ASP A 227 17.59 -4.51 -6.94
CA ASP A 227 18.45 -5.47 -7.63
C ASP A 227 17.90 -5.73 -9.06
N PRO A 228 18.66 -5.42 -10.11
CA PRO A 228 18.19 -5.58 -11.48
C PRO A 228 17.95 -7.03 -11.89
N VAL A 229 18.51 -8.01 -11.18
CA VAL A 229 18.39 -9.44 -11.50
C VAL A 229 17.04 -10.01 -11.04
N ALA A 230 16.43 -9.41 -10.00
CA ALA A 230 15.15 -9.89 -9.43
C ALA A 230 13.89 -9.33 -10.15
N GLY A 231 14.05 -8.33 -11.00
CA GLY A 231 12.95 -7.64 -11.69
C GLY A 231 12.54 -8.30 -13.02
N GLY A 232 12.42 -9.63 -13.07
CA GLY A 232 11.90 -10.32 -14.25
C GLY A 232 10.43 -9.94 -14.47
N VAL A 233 10.15 -9.11 -15.48
CA VAL A 233 8.81 -8.95 -16.06
C VAL A 233 8.42 -10.29 -16.63
N THR A 234 7.54 -11.03 -15.99
CA THR A 234 6.85 -12.16 -16.62
C THR A 234 5.70 -11.55 -17.43
N PRO A 235 5.79 -11.51 -18.79
CA PRO A 235 4.68 -11.00 -19.57
C PRO A 235 3.48 -11.92 -19.33
N ARG A 236 2.30 -11.34 -19.06
CA ARG A 236 1.03 -12.05 -19.06
C ARG A 236 0.97 -12.88 -20.34
N ARG A 237 0.91 -14.20 -20.21
CA ARG A 237 0.46 -15.06 -21.31
C ARG A 237 -1.01 -14.75 -21.53
N GLU A 238 -1.30 -14.01 -22.59
CA GLU A 238 -2.62 -14.02 -23.19
C GLU A 238 -2.99 -15.47 -23.48
N SER A 239 -4.00 -15.99 -22.80
CA SER A 239 -4.66 -17.24 -23.19
C SER A 239 -5.42 -16.95 -24.47
N LEU A 240 -4.73 -17.10 -25.61
CA LEU A 240 -5.38 -17.23 -26.90
C LEU A 240 -6.23 -18.49 -26.84
N GLY A 241 -7.53 -18.32 -26.68
CA GLY A 241 -8.54 -19.34 -26.91
C GLY A 241 -8.43 -19.81 -28.36
N GLY A 242 -7.82 -20.98 -28.57
CA GLY A 242 -7.85 -21.67 -29.83
C GLY A 242 -9.26 -22.20 -30.06
N GLY A 243 -10.03 -21.49 -30.86
CA GLY A 243 -11.13 -22.09 -31.57
C GLY A 243 -10.57 -22.93 -32.72
N VAL A 244 -10.92 -24.18 -32.75
CA VAL A 244 -10.77 -25.02 -33.94
C VAL A 244 -12.12 -25.62 -34.20
N GLY A 245 -12.51 -25.50 -35.44
CA GLY A 245 -13.68 -26.04 -36.10
C GLY A 245 -13.76 -27.57 -36.16
#